data_638c7fb1ff0f1035bb063c88a24f5d9b
#
_entry.id   638c7fb1ff0f1035bb063c88a24f5d9b
#
_cell.length_a   1.000
_cell.length_b   1.000
_cell.length_c   1.000
_cell.angle_alpha   90.00
_cell.angle_beta   90.00
_cell.angle_gamma   90.00
#
_symmetry.space_group_name_H-M   'P 1'
#
loop_
_entity.id
_entity.type
_entity.pdbx_description
1 polymer ?
#
loop_
_entity_poly.entity_id
_entity_poly.type
_entity_poly.pdbx_seq_one_letter_code
_entity_poly.pdbx_strand_id
1 'polypeptide(L)'
;MSDNLTDEQQADIIKKWLKDNGLFIVASFGIAISSVFGLQFYQDSNLKQAESASRLYAEMEFAVRQQRLSQAQTILQQMDNEFSGSAYQVQSHLSMAKLFMDSLDYDNAITQLEFVLEQAEDETLMMVARQRIARIYIEKSEFQEALDLLGQVQAPEAFQAQHEIIKGDAYLGMGEQENARASYEIALESLSPGSFAYDFTKMKFEQINEINEDEETQS
;
A
#
# COMPACT_ATOMS: atom_id res chain seq x y z
N MET A 1 0.49 8.08 69.23
CA MET A 1 0.35 9.53 69.55
C MET A 1 -0.02 10.17 68.18
N SER A 2 -1.30 10.43 67.97
CA SER A 2 -1.75 11.16 66.79
C SER A 2 -1.61 12.65 67.10
N ASP A 3 -0.63 13.31 66.52
CA ASP A 3 -0.52 14.78 66.57
C ASP A 3 -1.74 15.36 65.82
N ASN A 4 -2.79 15.65 66.56
CA ASN A 4 -3.93 16.43 66.06
C ASN A 4 -3.47 17.88 65.97
N LEU A 5 -2.93 18.26 64.83
CA LEU A 5 -2.67 19.66 64.49
C LEU A 5 -4.00 20.42 64.52
N THR A 6 -4.02 21.61 65.12
CA THR A 6 -5.19 22.46 65.06
C THR A 6 -5.43 22.96 63.63
N ASP A 7 -6.68 23.29 63.29
CA ASP A 7 -7.06 23.76 61.94
C ASP A 7 -6.22 24.97 61.48
N GLU A 8 -5.84 25.86 62.39
CA GLU A 8 -4.94 26.99 62.10
C GLU A 8 -3.52 26.56 61.77
N GLN A 9 -2.96 25.54 62.47
CA GLN A 9 -1.64 25.03 62.19
C GLN A 9 -1.58 24.28 60.84
N GLN A 10 -2.65 23.58 60.48
CA GLN A 10 -2.76 22.92 59.15
C GLN A 10 -2.84 23.96 58.03
N ALA A 11 -3.61 25.05 58.24
CA ALA A 11 -3.70 26.13 57.25
C ALA A 11 -2.37 26.85 57.04
N ASP A 12 -1.58 27.07 58.08
CA ASP A 12 -0.29 27.73 57.98
C ASP A 12 0.77 26.83 57.27
N ILE A 13 0.74 25.53 57.52
CA ILE A 13 1.59 24.57 56.80
C ILE A 13 1.27 24.58 55.29
N ILE A 14 -0.02 24.55 54.93
CA ILE A 14 -0.47 24.59 53.54
C ILE A 14 -0.04 25.90 52.87
N LYS A 15 -0.26 27.07 53.54
CA LYS A 15 0.17 28.36 53.00
C LYS A 15 1.68 28.44 52.78
N LYS A 16 2.48 27.93 53.74
CA LYS A 16 3.92 27.91 53.62
C LYS A 16 4.35 27.03 52.45
N TRP A 17 3.83 25.79 52.35
CA TRP A 17 4.10 24.87 51.25
C TRP A 17 3.73 25.46 49.90
N LEU A 18 2.56 26.10 49.80
CA LEU A 18 2.11 26.76 48.58
C LEU A 18 3.01 27.93 48.19
N LYS A 19 3.51 28.69 49.14
CA LYS A 19 4.46 29.78 48.93
C LYS A 19 5.81 29.27 48.44
N ASP A 20 6.28 28.16 49.01
CA ASP A 20 7.58 27.58 48.68
C ASP A 20 7.57 26.81 47.32
N ASN A 21 6.41 26.24 46.95
CA ASN A 21 6.25 25.44 45.74
C ASN A 21 5.35 26.10 44.67
N GLY A 22 4.80 27.27 44.93
CA GLY A 22 3.83 27.93 44.05
C GLY A 22 4.34 28.16 42.63
N LEU A 23 5.61 28.52 42.48
CA LEU A 23 6.22 28.69 41.16
C LEU A 23 6.26 27.36 40.36
N PHE A 24 6.61 26.26 41.02
CA PHE A 24 6.64 24.93 40.37
C PHE A 24 5.24 24.46 39.98
N ILE A 25 4.24 24.75 40.81
CA ILE A 25 2.83 24.43 40.53
C ILE A 25 2.34 25.19 39.29
N VAL A 26 2.55 26.53 39.28
CA VAL A 26 2.15 27.36 38.13
C VAL A 26 2.90 26.93 36.85
N ALA A 27 4.21 26.66 36.94
CA ALA A 27 4.99 26.19 35.82
C ALA A 27 4.50 24.83 35.30
N SER A 28 4.19 23.87 36.17
CA SER A 28 3.66 22.56 35.80
C SER A 28 2.29 22.66 35.11
N PHE A 29 1.40 23.51 35.62
CA PHE A 29 0.12 23.78 34.96
C PHE A 29 0.31 24.46 33.60
N GLY A 30 1.24 25.41 33.49
CA GLY A 30 1.57 26.06 32.21
C GLY A 30 2.05 25.08 31.18
N ILE A 31 2.95 24.17 31.55
CA ILE A 31 3.46 23.10 30.65
C ILE A 31 2.34 22.15 30.26
N ALA A 32 1.51 21.71 31.18
CA ALA A 32 0.41 20.80 30.91
C ALA A 32 -0.61 21.41 29.91
N ILE A 33 -1.01 22.65 30.14
CA ILE A 33 -1.91 23.38 29.24
C ILE A 33 -1.29 23.57 27.87
N SER A 34 -0.03 24.01 27.79
CA SER A 34 0.68 24.20 26.51
C SER A 34 0.81 22.89 25.73
N SER A 35 1.03 21.78 26.41
CA SER A 35 1.12 20.46 25.79
C SER A 35 -0.23 20.03 25.20
N VAL A 36 -1.33 20.25 25.89
CA VAL A 36 -2.69 19.93 25.39
C VAL A 36 -3.04 20.76 24.15
N PHE A 37 -2.82 22.08 24.23
CA PHE A 37 -3.08 22.96 23.06
C PHE A 37 -2.15 22.65 21.90
N GLY A 38 -0.87 22.35 22.16
CA GLY A 38 0.09 21.97 21.12
C GLY A 38 -0.32 20.68 20.41
N LEU A 39 -0.77 19.66 21.17
CA LEU A 39 -1.26 18.41 20.59
C LEU A 39 -2.54 18.60 19.78
N GLN A 40 -3.50 19.40 20.30
CA GLN A 40 -4.73 19.71 19.55
C GLN A 40 -4.43 20.43 18.25
N PHE A 41 -3.58 21.46 18.28
CA PHE A 41 -3.19 22.19 17.08
C PHE A 41 -2.51 21.30 16.06
N TYR A 42 -1.62 20.40 16.51
CA TYR A 42 -0.96 19.43 15.63
C TYR A 42 -1.97 18.45 15.00
N GLN A 43 -2.91 17.92 15.81
CA GLN A 43 -3.96 17.02 15.32
C GLN A 43 -4.90 17.70 14.33
N ASP A 44 -5.34 18.91 14.61
CA ASP A 44 -6.22 19.69 13.72
C ASP A 44 -5.52 20.04 12.40
N SER A 45 -4.21 20.35 12.44
CA SER A 45 -3.43 20.61 11.25
C SER A 45 -3.31 19.37 10.38
N ASN A 46 -2.96 18.21 10.98
CA ASN A 46 -2.85 16.94 10.25
C ASN A 46 -4.20 16.50 9.67
N LEU A 47 -5.30 16.69 10.43
CA LEU A 47 -6.63 16.36 9.94
C LEU A 47 -7.00 17.19 8.70
N LYS A 48 -6.79 18.50 8.75
CA LYS A 48 -7.05 19.41 7.61
C LYS A 48 -6.21 19.06 6.40
N GLN A 49 -4.95 18.70 6.62
CA GLN A 49 -4.06 18.25 5.55
C GLN A 49 -4.56 16.94 4.93
N ALA A 50 -4.95 15.96 5.75
CA ALA A 50 -5.50 14.69 5.27
C ALA A 50 -6.84 14.88 4.53
N GLU A 51 -7.73 15.76 5.00
CA GLU A 51 -8.97 16.11 4.31
C GLU A 51 -8.73 16.76 2.96
N SER A 52 -7.72 17.64 2.87
CA SER A 52 -7.37 18.29 1.61
C SER A 52 -6.76 17.32 0.61
N ALA A 53 -5.86 16.43 1.06
CA ALA A 53 -5.30 15.35 0.26
C ALA A 53 -6.39 14.39 -0.23
N SER A 54 -7.34 14.03 0.63
CA SER A 54 -8.49 13.18 0.28
C SER A 54 -9.36 13.79 -0.81
N ARG A 55 -9.63 15.09 -0.73
CA ARG A 55 -10.39 15.81 -1.78
C ARG A 55 -9.66 15.81 -3.10
N LEU A 56 -8.35 16.11 -3.07
CA LEU A 56 -7.53 16.12 -4.28
C LEU A 56 -7.45 14.71 -4.90
N TYR A 57 -7.36 13.67 -4.07
CA TYR A 57 -7.43 12.28 -4.52
C TYR A 57 -8.78 11.94 -5.16
N ALA A 58 -9.89 12.40 -4.61
CA ALA A 58 -11.20 12.21 -5.22
C ALA A 58 -11.31 12.89 -6.62
N GLU A 59 -10.68 14.05 -6.80
CA GLU A 59 -10.56 14.71 -8.11
C GLU A 59 -9.69 13.88 -9.07
N MET A 60 -8.59 13.30 -8.57
CA MET A 60 -7.73 12.37 -9.31
C MET A 60 -8.52 11.17 -9.82
N GLU A 61 -9.26 10.48 -8.93
CA GLU A 61 -10.11 9.35 -9.28
C GLU A 61 -11.16 9.72 -10.34
N PHE A 62 -11.74 10.92 -10.25
CA PHE A 62 -12.66 11.40 -11.26
C PHE A 62 -11.97 11.61 -12.62
N ALA A 63 -10.79 12.23 -12.65
CA ALA A 63 -10.01 12.43 -13.88
C ALA A 63 -9.61 11.09 -14.52
N VAL A 64 -9.16 10.11 -13.70
CA VAL A 64 -8.83 8.75 -14.14
C VAL A 64 -10.04 8.05 -14.76
N ARG A 65 -11.19 8.06 -14.11
CA ARG A 65 -12.42 7.45 -14.65
C ARG A 65 -12.88 8.09 -15.97
N GLN A 66 -12.57 9.37 -16.18
CA GLN A 66 -12.86 10.08 -17.43
C GLN A 66 -11.74 9.95 -18.47
N GLN A 67 -10.67 9.19 -18.16
CA GLN A 67 -9.48 9.03 -19.00
C GLN A 67 -8.83 10.38 -19.41
N ARG A 68 -8.87 11.38 -18.50
CA ARG A 68 -8.32 12.72 -18.72
C ARG A 68 -6.87 12.78 -18.27
N LEU A 69 -5.97 12.27 -19.10
CA LEU A 69 -4.54 12.13 -18.76
C LEU A 69 -3.91 13.44 -18.28
N SER A 70 -4.04 14.53 -19.04
CA SER A 70 -3.41 15.81 -18.67
C SER A 70 -3.95 16.37 -17.34
N GLN A 71 -5.24 16.19 -17.05
CA GLN A 71 -5.82 16.61 -15.78
C GLN A 71 -5.29 15.75 -14.63
N ALA A 72 -5.24 14.43 -14.82
CA ALA A 72 -4.71 13.51 -13.82
C ALA A 72 -3.23 13.81 -13.51
N GLN A 73 -2.41 14.09 -14.52
CA GLN A 73 -1.00 14.49 -14.35
C GLN A 73 -0.86 15.78 -13.54
N THR A 74 -1.70 16.78 -13.81
CA THR A 74 -1.68 18.05 -13.05
C THR A 74 -2.04 17.81 -11.57
N ILE A 75 -3.05 16.99 -11.32
CA ILE A 75 -3.46 16.64 -9.96
C ILE A 75 -2.37 15.83 -9.24
N LEU A 76 -1.74 14.86 -9.93
CA LEU A 76 -0.62 14.10 -9.37
C LEU A 76 0.53 15.02 -8.97
N GLN A 77 0.91 15.96 -9.85
CA GLN A 77 1.96 16.92 -9.53
C GLN A 77 1.62 17.79 -8.31
N GLN A 78 0.35 18.19 -8.16
CA GLN A 78 -0.10 18.91 -6.98
C GLN A 78 -0.03 18.04 -5.74
N MET A 79 -0.44 16.75 -5.84
CA MET A 79 -0.35 15.77 -4.75
C MET A 79 1.10 15.61 -4.27
N ASP A 80 2.05 15.49 -5.20
CA ASP A 80 3.47 15.32 -4.90
C ASP A 80 4.07 16.55 -4.20
N ASN A 81 3.64 17.75 -4.60
CA ASN A 81 4.17 18.99 -4.05
C ASN A 81 3.58 19.36 -2.69
N GLU A 82 2.27 19.16 -2.50
CA GLU A 82 1.54 19.65 -1.33
C GLU A 82 1.30 18.58 -0.26
N PHE A 83 1.26 17.30 -0.67
CA PHE A 83 0.88 16.18 0.20
C PHE A 83 1.88 15.01 0.15
N SER A 84 3.15 15.32 -0.07
CA SER A 84 4.23 14.34 -0.07
C SER A 84 4.26 13.52 1.23
N GLY A 85 4.46 12.21 1.12
CA GLY A 85 4.45 11.27 2.24
C GLY A 85 3.07 10.92 2.76
N SER A 86 1.98 11.41 2.15
CA SER A 86 0.64 10.99 2.51
C SER A 86 0.26 9.67 1.85
N ALA A 87 -0.63 8.90 2.49
CA ALA A 87 -1.20 7.69 1.88
C ALA A 87 -1.93 8.00 0.56
N TYR A 88 -2.48 9.20 0.40
CA TYR A 88 -3.16 9.63 -0.82
C TYR A 88 -2.18 9.88 -1.98
N GLN A 89 -0.93 10.25 -1.70
CA GLN A 89 0.11 10.33 -2.73
C GLN A 89 0.34 8.96 -3.36
N VAL A 90 0.61 7.94 -2.55
CA VAL A 90 0.82 6.56 -3.02
C VAL A 90 -0.38 6.05 -3.82
N GLN A 91 -1.60 6.30 -3.34
CA GLN A 91 -2.82 5.92 -4.05
C GLN A 91 -3.00 6.66 -5.38
N SER A 92 -2.58 7.93 -5.45
CA SER A 92 -2.62 8.72 -6.69
C SER A 92 -1.68 8.16 -7.75
N HIS A 93 -0.48 7.72 -7.37
CA HIS A 93 0.44 7.02 -8.27
C HIS A 93 -0.14 5.68 -8.75
N LEU A 94 -0.82 4.90 -7.89
CA LEU A 94 -1.52 3.68 -8.31
C LEU A 94 -2.64 3.97 -9.33
N SER A 95 -3.40 5.05 -9.13
CA SER A 95 -4.46 5.46 -10.04
C SER A 95 -3.90 5.96 -11.37
N MET A 96 -2.78 6.67 -11.34
CA MET A 96 -2.08 7.12 -12.53
C MET A 96 -1.49 5.96 -13.32
N ALA A 97 -0.88 4.98 -12.64
CA ALA A 97 -0.39 3.75 -13.25
C ALA A 97 -1.52 3.02 -14.00
N LYS A 98 -2.70 2.93 -13.39
CA LYS A 98 -3.87 2.35 -14.06
C LYS A 98 -4.22 3.10 -15.34
N LEU A 99 -4.24 4.43 -15.31
CA LEU A 99 -4.56 5.26 -16.50
C LEU A 99 -3.54 5.05 -17.63
N PHE A 100 -2.25 4.94 -17.30
CA PHE A 100 -1.21 4.61 -18.27
C PHE A 100 -1.36 3.19 -18.82
N MET A 101 -1.70 2.20 -17.99
CA MET A 101 -1.99 0.82 -18.44
C MET A 101 -3.19 0.78 -19.39
N ASP A 102 -4.27 1.48 -19.07
CA ASP A 102 -5.47 1.58 -19.91
C ASP A 102 -5.15 2.22 -21.28
N SER A 103 -4.07 3.01 -21.37
CA SER A 103 -3.57 3.65 -22.59
C SER A 103 -2.42 2.87 -23.26
N LEU A 104 -2.05 1.70 -22.75
CA LEU A 104 -0.91 0.86 -23.17
C LEU A 104 0.45 1.58 -23.09
N ASP A 105 0.55 2.61 -22.26
CA ASP A 105 1.78 3.33 -21.94
C ASP A 105 2.49 2.64 -20.78
N TYR A 106 3.08 1.48 -21.08
CA TYR A 106 3.64 0.58 -20.08
C TYR A 106 4.83 1.18 -19.33
N ASP A 107 5.68 1.93 -20.00
CA ASP A 107 6.88 2.50 -19.37
C ASP A 107 6.51 3.57 -18.31
N ASN A 108 5.55 4.44 -18.62
CA ASN A 108 5.02 5.38 -17.64
C ASN A 108 4.22 4.68 -16.52
N ALA A 109 3.50 3.60 -16.82
CA ALA A 109 2.82 2.80 -15.81
C ALA A 109 3.81 2.19 -14.81
N ILE A 110 4.92 1.59 -15.31
CA ILE A 110 5.99 1.04 -14.47
C ILE A 110 6.57 2.11 -13.57
N THR A 111 6.91 3.29 -14.11
CA THR A 111 7.46 4.42 -13.33
C THR A 111 6.55 4.79 -12.15
N GLN A 112 5.22 4.83 -12.37
CA GLN A 112 4.29 5.12 -11.28
C GLN A 112 4.22 3.99 -10.23
N LEU A 113 4.29 2.75 -10.66
CA LEU A 113 4.27 1.59 -9.76
C LEU A 113 5.59 1.44 -8.99
N GLU A 114 6.73 1.78 -9.58
CA GLU A 114 8.02 1.84 -8.90
C GLU A 114 8.01 2.87 -7.77
N PHE A 115 7.42 4.05 -7.99
CA PHE A 115 7.20 5.02 -6.92
C PHE A 115 6.44 4.38 -5.73
N VAL A 116 5.41 3.57 -6.01
CA VAL A 116 4.67 2.86 -4.96
C VAL A 116 5.55 1.85 -4.23
N LEU A 117 6.40 1.11 -4.93
CA LEU A 117 7.34 0.16 -4.32
C LEU A 117 8.34 0.85 -3.38
N GLU A 118 8.74 2.08 -3.70
CA GLU A 118 9.75 2.82 -2.93
C GLU A 118 9.15 3.60 -1.75
N GLN A 119 7.91 4.11 -1.90
CA GLN A 119 7.33 5.06 -0.96
C GLN A 119 6.19 4.50 -0.11
N ALA A 120 5.60 3.34 -0.46
CA ALA A 120 4.54 2.76 0.33
C ALA A 120 5.10 2.16 1.63
N GLU A 121 4.46 2.48 2.76
CA GLU A 121 4.72 1.82 4.04
C GLU A 121 3.93 0.51 4.19
N ASP A 122 2.84 0.35 3.43
CA ASP A 122 1.97 -0.82 3.45
C ASP A 122 2.49 -1.90 2.50
N GLU A 123 2.93 -3.02 3.04
CA GLU A 123 3.40 -4.19 2.29
C GLU A 123 2.35 -4.71 1.28
N THR A 124 1.06 -4.51 1.57
CA THR A 124 -0.04 -4.87 0.67
C THR A 124 0.03 -4.05 -0.62
N LEU A 125 0.24 -2.73 -0.50
CA LEU A 125 0.36 -1.84 -1.66
C LEU A 125 1.62 -2.14 -2.46
N MET A 126 2.74 -2.41 -1.78
CA MET A 126 3.99 -2.83 -2.43
C MET A 126 3.79 -4.13 -3.21
N MET A 127 3.10 -5.13 -2.64
CA MET A 127 2.81 -6.39 -3.33
C MET A 127 1.89 -6.18 -4.54
N VAL A 128 0.86 -5.35 -4.43
CA VAL A 128 -0.02 -4.97 -5.55
C VAL A 128 0.79 -4.32 -6.68
N ALA A 129 1.66 -3.37 -6.35
CA ALA A 129 2.50 -2.69 -7.35
C ALA A 129 3.45 -3.68 -8.04
N ARG A 130 4.13 -4.54 -7.27
CA ARG A 130 5.03 -5.59 -7.79
C ARG A 130 4.33 -6.52 -8.77
N GLN A 131 3.17 -7.03 -8.41
CA GLN A 131 2.40 -7.92 -9.27
C GLN A 131 1.90 -7.23 -10.54
N ARG A 132 1.57 -5.94 -10.48
CA ARG A 132 1.19 -5.15 -11.66
C ARG A 132 2.36 -4.92 -12.59
N ILE A 133 3.55 -4.57 -12.07
CA ILE A 133 4.77 -4.43 -12.88
C ILE A 133 5.09 -5.76 -13.57
N ALA A 134 5.06 -6.88 -12.84
CA ALA A 134 5.32 -8.20 -13.40
C ALA A 134 4.37 -8.54 -14.56
N ARG A 135 3.08 -8.20 -14.44
CA ARG A 135 2.14 -8.35 -15.55
C ARG A 135 2.45 -7.47 -16.74
N ILE A 136 2.88 -6.22 -16.50
CA ILE A 136 3.31 -5.34 -17.59
C ILE A 136 4.53 -5.93 -18.32
N TYR A 137 5.50 -6.51 -17.61
CA TYR A 137 6.62 -7.21 -18.21
C TYR A 137 6.16 -8.40 -19.08
N ILE A 138 5.16 -9.17 -18.64
CA ILE A 138 4.57 -10.25 -19.44
C ILE A 138 3.93 -9.69 -20.73
N GLU A 139 3.14 -8.60 -20.64
CA GLU A 139 2.54 -7.95 -21.82
C GLU A 139 3.61 -7.43 -22.81
N LYS A 140 4.77 -7.01 -22.31
CA LYS A 140 5.93 -6.61 -23.13
C LYS A 140 6.75 -7.82 -23.62
N SER A 141 6.40 -9.05 -23.26
CA SER A 141 7.18 -10.27 -23.49
C SER A 141 8.56 -10.27 -22.80
N GLU A 142 8.73 -9.49 -21.76
CA GLU A 142 9.90 -9.40 -20.89
C GLU A 142 9.71 -10.39 -19.72
N PHE A 143 9.64 -11.69 -20.04
CA PHE A 143 9.19 -12.72 -19.08
C PHE A 143 10.20 -12.95 -17.95
N GLN A 144 11.50 -12.87 -18.26
CA GLN A 144 12.55 -13.06 -17.27
C GLN A 144 12.53 -11.92 -16.23
N GLU A 145 12.31 -10.69 -16.66
CA GLU A 145 12.18 -9.52 -15.80
C GLU A 145 10.99 -9.66 -14.85
N ALA A 146 9.88 -10.23 -15.32
CA ALA A 146 8.73 -10.54 -14.49
C ALA A 146 9.07 -11.55 -13.39
N LEU A 147 9.76 -12.65 -13.75
CA LEU A 147 10.19 -13.67 -12.80
C LEU A 147 11.21 -13.15 -11.80
N ASP A 148 12.19 -12.37 -12.24
CA ASP A 148 13.22 -11.77 -11.40
C ASP A 148 12.59 -10.80 -10.37
N LEU A 149 11.64 -9.98 -10.81
CA LEU A 149 10.91 -9.06 -9.92
C LEU A 149 10.10 -9.81 -8.86
N LEU A 150 9.39 -10.86 -9.25
CA LEU A 150 8.60 -11.68 -8.33
C LEU A 150 9.49 -12.49 -7.38
N GLY A 151 10.63 -12.97 -7.85
CA GLY A 151 11.59 -13.75 -7.07
C GLY A 151 12.28 -12.98 -5.93
N GLN A 152 12.22 -11.64 -5.92
CA GLN A 152 12.82 -10.81 -4.89
C GLN A 152 12.17 -10.93 -3.51
N VAL A 153 10.92 -11.38 -3.46
CA VAL A 153 10.13 -11.46 -2.22
C VAL A 153 9.31 -12.74 -2.18
N GLN A 154 9.09 -13.24 -0.98
CA GLN A 154 8.10 -14.29 -0.75
C GLN A 154 6.71 -13.62 -0.65
N ALA A 155 5.76 -14.09 -1.44
CA ALA A 155 4.41 -13.57 -1.39
C ALA A 155 3.73 -13.95 -0.07
N PRO A 156 3.08 -13.01 0.63
CA PRO A 156 2.19 -13.32 1.73
C PRO A 156 1.04 -14.25 1.26
N GLU A 157 0.48 -15.03 2.18
CA GLU A 157 -0.57 -16.02 1.88
C GLU A 157 -1.73 -15.44 1.04
N ALA A 158 -2.18 -14.23 1.39
CA ALA A 158 -3.25 -13.54 0.66
C ALA A 158 -2.92 -13.21 -0.81
N PHE A 159 -1.65 -13.18 -1.18
CA PHE A 159 -1.17 -12.85 -2.52
C PHE A 159 -0.55 -14.05 -3.25
N GLN A 160 -0.39 -15.18 -2.57
CA GLN A 160 0.33 -16.35 -3.10
C GLN A 160 -0.28 -16.87 -4.39
N ALA A 161 -1.58 -17.09 -4.42
CA ALA A 161 -2.26 -17.59 -5.62
C ALA A 161 -1.98 -16.69 -6.83
N GLN A 162 -2.16 -15.38 -6.67
CA GLN A 162 -1.96 -14.43 -7.75
C GLN A 162 -0.49 -14.33 -8.18
N HIS A 163 0.41 -14.43 -7.21
CA HIS A 163 1.86 -14.44 -7.45
C HIS A 163 2.26 -15.65 -8.32
N GLU A 164 1.77 -16.83 -7.98
CA GLU A 164 2.06 -18.06 -8.74
C GLU A 164 1.37 -18.07 -10.10
N ILE A 165 0.15 -17.50 -10.24
CA ILE A 165 -0.47 -17.33 -11.55
C ILE A 165 0.41 -16.49 -12.49
N ILE A 166 0.95 -15.37 -11.99
CA ILE A 166 1.81 -14.48 -12.81
C ILE A 166 3.11 -15.19 -13.19
N LYS A 167 3.73 -15.96 -12.28
CA LYS A 167 4.90 -16.79 -12.59
C LYS A 167 4.57 -17.83 -13.66
N GLY A 168 3.44 -18.51 -13.51
CA GLY A 168 2.97 -19.49 -14.50
C GLY A 168 2.77 -18.85 -15.88
N ASP A 169 2.19 -17.64 -15.93
CA ASP A 169 2.01 -16.89 -17.18
C ASP A 169 3.36 -16.51 -17.82
N ALA A 170 4.36 -16.13 -17.02
CA ALA A 170 5.70 -15.81 -17.50
C ALA A 170 6.41 -17.07 -18.04
N TYR A 171 6.40 -18.18 -17.29
CA TYR A 171 6.98 -19.44 -17.76
C TYR A 171 6.30 -19.97 -19.05
N LEU A 172 4.98 -19.84 -19.12
CA LEU A 172 4.24 -20.21 -20.33
C LEU A 172 4.67 -19.36 -21.55
N GLY A 173 4.86 -18.06 -21.34
CA GLY A 173 5.37 -17.15 -22.36
C GLY A 173 6.79 -17.48 -22.84
N MET A 174 7.62 -18.08 -21.97
CA MET A 174 8.96 -18.57 -22.31
C MET A 174 8.93 -19.96 -22.98
N GLY A 175 7.79 -20.63 -23.02
CA GLY A 175 7.67 -22.02 -23.48
C GLY A 175 8.10 -23.06 -22.43
N GLU A 176 8.31 -22.66 -21.19
CA GLU A 176 8.70 -23.52 -20.07
C GLU A 176 7.46 -24.17 -19.41
N GLN A 177 6.82 -25.08 -20.13
CA GLN A 177 5.53 -25.68 -19.78
C GLN A 177 5.52 -26.37 -18.41
N GLU A 178 6.58 -27.10 -18.06
CA GLU A 178 6.67 -27.78 -16.75
C GLU A 178 6.71 -26.78 -15.57
N ASN A 179 7.46 -25.69 -15.72
CA ASN A 179 7.54 -24.64 -14.71
C ASN A 179 6.21 -23.86 -14.60
N ALA A 180 5.56 -23.60 -15.75
CA ALA A 180 4.24 -22.99 -15.78
C ALA A 180 3.20 -23.85 -15.07
N ARG A 181 3.19 -25.15 -15.35
CA ARG A 181 2.30 -26.13 -14.72
C ARG A 181 2.48 -26.17 -13.20
N ALA A 182 3.74 -26.28 -12.74
CA ALA A 182 4.04 -26.29 -11.31
C ALA A 182 3.54 -25.01 -10.60
N SER A 183 3.71 -23.83 -11.22
CA SER A 183 3.23 -22.57 -10.67
C SER A 183 1.70 -22.51 -10.62
N TYR A 184 0.99 -22.96 -11.66
CA TYR A 184 -0.48 -23.01 -11.63
C TYR A 184 -1.02 -24.03 -10.61
N GLU A 185 -0.35 -25.16 -10.41
CA GLU A 185 -0.73 -26.14 -9.39
C GLU A 185 -0.69 -25.52 -7.98
N ILE A 186 0.40 -24.83 -7.63
CA ILE A 186 0.53 -24.11 -6.36
C ILE A 186 -0.55 -23.01 -6.22
N ALA A 187 -0.85 -22.30 -7.31
CA ALA A 187 -1.92 -21.31 -7.30
C ALA A 187 -3.29 -21.93 -7.01
N LEU A 188 -3.60 -23.08 -7.63
CA LEU A 188 -4.87 -23.79 -7.44
C LEU A 188 -5.07 -24.31 -6.02
N GLU A 189 -3.99 -24.71 -5.32
CA GLU A 189 -4.04 -25.10 -3.91
C GLU A 189 -4.50 -23.96 -2.99
N SER A 190 -4.18 -22.70 -3.35
CA SER A 190 -4.50 -21.50 -2.58
C SER A 190 -5.83 -20.86 -2.96
N LEU A 191 -6.47 -21.29 -4.04
CA LEU A 191 -7.73 -20.73 -4.55
C LEU A 191 -8.95 -21.54 -4.09
N SER A 192 -10.05 -20.84 -3.84
CA SER A 192 -11.32 -21.51 -3.52
C SER A 192 -11.93 -22.15 -4.78
N PRO A 193 -12.23 -23.45 -4.78
CA PRO A 193 -12.90 -24.09 -5.90
C PRO A 193 -14.23 -23.40 -6.27
N GLY A 194 -14.47 -23.22 -7.56
CA GLY A 194 -15.64 -22.53 -8.09
C GLY A 194 -15.54 -21.00 -8.08
N SER A 195 -14.42 -20.42 -7.65
CA SER A 195 -14.15 -19.01 -7.89
C SER A 195 -13.71 -18.78 -9.35
N PHE A 196 -13.99 -17.60 -9.89
CA PHE A 196 -13.55 -17.27 -11.26
C PHE A 196 -12.03 -17.45 -11.44
N ALA A 197 -11.23 -17.05 -10.43
CA ALA A 197 -9.78 -17.20 -10.48
C ALA A 197 -9.36 -18.68 -10.50
N TYR A 198 -10.02 -19.54 -9.73
CA TYR A 198 -9.79 -20.98 -9.73
C TYR A 198 -10.10 -21.60 -11.11
N ASP A 199 -11.31 -21.33 -11.64
CA ASP A 199 -11.74 -21.94 -12.90
C ASP A 199 -10.85 -21.47 -14.07
N PHE A 200 -10.47 -20.19 -14.08
CA PHE A 200 -9.58 -19.65 -15.11
C PHE A 200 -8.15 -20.21 -15.03
N THR A 201 -7.58 -20.34 -13.82
CA THR A 201 -6.26 -20.94 -13.62
C THR A 201 -6.27 -22.43 -13.97
N LYS A 202 -7.34 -23.13 -13.61
CA LYS A 202 -7.53 -24.53 -13.94
C LYS A 202 -7.59 -24.76 -15.46
N MET A 203 -8.27 -23.92 -16.18
CA MET A 203 -8.29 -23.95 -17.67
C MET A 203 -6.89 -23.85 -18.26
N LYS A 204 -6.07 -22.88 -17.76
CA LYS A 204 -4.67 -22.74 -18.22
C LYS A 204 -3.83 -23.98 -17.89
N PHE A 205 -4.01 -24.52 -16.70
CA PHE A 205 -3.32 -25.75 -16.26
C PHE A 205 -3.68 -26.98 -17.13
N GLU A 206 -4.96 -27.16 -17.43
CA GLU A 206 -5.46 -28.27 -18.27
C GLU A 206 -4.98 -28.11 -19.72
N GLN A 207 -4.95 -26.91 -20.26
CA GLN A 207 -4.44 -26.65 -21.63
C GLN A 207 -2.97 -27.09 -21.81
N ILE A 208 -2.11 -26.90 -20.79
CA ILE A 208 -0.73 -27.34 -20.84
C ILE A 208 -0.65 -28.89 -20.88
N ASN A 209 -1.50 -29.58 -20.13
CA ASN A 209 -1.52 -31.05 -20.09
C ASN A 209 -1.95 -31.64 -21.45
N GLU A 210 -2.94 -31.05 -22.12
CA GLU A 210 -3.38 -31.47 -23.46
C GLU A 210 -2.27 -31.33 -24.51
N ILE A 211 -1.50 -30.25 -24.46
CA ILE A 211 -0.36 -30.05 -25.39
C ILE A 211 0.72 -31.13 -25.19
N ASN A 212 1.04 -31.46 -23.94
CA ASN A 212 2.06 -32.48 -23.61
C ASN A 212 1.63 -33.89 -24.07
N GLU A 213 0.34 -34.24 -23.90
CA GLU A 213 -0.20 -35.56 -24.35
C GLU A 213 -0.15 -35.68 -25.90
N ASP A 214 -0.40 -34.60 -26.62
CA ASP A 214 -0.35 -34.60 -28.10
C ASP A 214 1.10 -34.74 -28.63
N GLU A 215 2.08 -34.16 -27.94
CA GLU A 215 3.51 -34.29 -28.29
C GLU A 215 4.04 -35.69 -28.02
N GLU A 216 3.64 -36.34 -26.90
CA GLU A 216 4.03 -37.72 -26.61
C GLU A 216 3.42 -38.74 -27.58
N THR A 217 2.21 -38.47 -28.09
CA THR A 217 1.55 -39.38 -29.06
C THR A 217 2.08 -39.27 -30.47
N GLN A 218 2.82 -38.24 -30.82
CA GLN A 218 3.42 -38.00 -32.15
C GLN A 218 4.90 -38.38 -32.23
N SER A 219 5.56 -38.75 -31.13
CA SER A 219 6.96 -39.18 -31.05
C SER A 219 7.09 -40.70 -31.02
#